data_38adaa7afa02a4097e1cc9a97f9245ff
#
_entry.id   38adaa7afa02a4097e1cc9a97f9245ff
#
_cell.length_a   1.000
_cell.length_b   1.000
_cell.length_c   1.000
_cell.angle_alpha   90.00
_cell.angle_beta   90.00
_cell.angle_gamma   90.00
#
_symmetry.space_group_name_H-M   'P 1'
#
loop_
_entity.id
_entity.type
_entity.pdbx_description
1 polymer ?
#
loop_
_entity_poly.entity_id
_entity_poly.type
_entity_poly.pdbx_seq_one_letter_code
_entity_poly.pdbx_strand_id
1 'polypeptide(L)'
;MNEDLKKDFIKEVHAAAKSRYSVDVFADMVRAMAIAIEVSTRLGSVDALEGEYAQIRDRYEPAEFEHFYRAFSIVMQALERHREDFLGHALENLGAANTHNGQFLTPVCVSRLMAAVNCRGLEYTPGKIISISDPSCGSSVLLIEGAEAMLQDGVRQSDILVLAGDIDGRACDISYIQLSLLGYAAVVQHMDALAQKRYSPDRFTPGYFLHCMPMRRLVKRAKVAEAKPVAAEERPKVEVKETPKAVNVRALAQAEFDFG
;
A
#
# COMPACT_ATOMS: atom_id res chain seq x y z
N MET A 1 -2.75 -18.99 9.10
CA MET A 1 -1.43 -18.63 8.53
C MET A 1 -1.33 -19.22 7.13
N ASN A 2 -0.90 -18.44 6.14
CA ASN A 2 -0.83 -18.80 4.72
C ASN A 2 0.50 -19.49 4.34
N GLU A 3 0.92 -20.54 5.06
CA GLU A 3 2.24 -21.17 4.86
C GLU A 3 2.41 -21.80 3.47
N ASP A 4 1.33 -22.32 2.89
CA ASP A 4 1.29 -22.82 1.52
C ASP A 4 1.53 -21.68 0.51
N LEU A 5 0.80 -20.59 0.63
CA LEU A 5 0.92 -19.42 -0.25
C LEU A 5 2.25 -18.68 -0.08
N LYS A 6 2.83 -18.65 1.13
CA LYS A 6 4.17 -18.10 1.35
C LYS A 6 5.23 -18.88 0.58
N LYS A 7 5.16 -20.22 0.62
CA LYS A 7 6.07 -21.08 -0.15
C LYS A 7 5.91 -20.88 -1.66
N ASP A 8 4.67 -20.76 -2.12
CA ASP A 8 4.40 -20.54 -3.55
C ASP A 8 4.88 -19.15 -3.98
N PHE A 9 4.65 -18.10 -3.19
CA PHE A 9 5.19 -16.77 -3.44
C PHE A 9 6.72 -16.77 -3.56
N ILE A 10 7.42 -17.44 -2.64
CA ILE A 10 8.88 -17.54 -2.66
C ILE A 10 9.37 -18.30 -3.90
N LYS A 11 8.65 -19.33 -4.35
CA LYS A 11 8.96 -20.03 -5.62
C LYS A 11 8.88 -19.07 -6.81
N GLU A 12 7.85 -18.22 -6.87
CA GLU A 12 7.70 -17.22 -7.94
C GLU A 12 8.86 -16.22 -7.92
N VAL A 13 9.28 -15.74 -6.73
CA VAL A 13 10.46 -14.87 -6.58
C VAL A 13 11.72 -15.55 -7.10
N HIS A 14 11.97 -16.80 -6.71
CA HIS A 14 13.16 -17.55 -7.16
C HIS A 14 13.11 -17.85 -8.67
N ALA A 15 11.93 -18.15 -9.22
CA ALA A 15 11.77 -18.42 -10.63
C ALA A 15 12.04 -17.18 -11.50
N ALA A 16 11.63 -15.99 -11.03
CA ALA A 16 11.96 -14.73 -11.68
C ALA A 16 13.43 -14.33 -11.50
N ALA A 17 14.07 -14.76 -10.41
CA ALA A 17 15.43 -14.34 -10.08
C ALA A 17 16.47 -14.91 -11.04
N LYS A 18 16.34 -16.21 -11.43
CA LYS A 18 17.37 -16.91 -12.21
C LYS A 18 18.80 -16.68 -11.68
N SER A 19 19.52 -15.73 -12.27
CA SER A 19 20.88 -15.37 -11.88
C SER A 19 20.99 -14.12 -10.99
N ARG A 20 19.84 -13.48 -10.66
CA ARG A 20 19.76 -12.28 -9.82
C ARG A 20 19.64 -12.66 -8.34
N TYR A 21 19.94 -11.74 -7.45
CA TYR A 21 19.63 -11.92 -6.03
C TYR A 21 18.12 -11.86 -5.80
N SER A 22 17.58 -12.89 -5.13
CA SER A 22 16.13 -12.98 -4.87
C SER A 22 15.56 -11.78 -4.10
N VAL A 23 16.39 -11.13 -3.27
CA VAL A 23 16.03 -9.93 -2.52
C VAL A 23 15.79 -8.74 -3.44
N ASP A 24 16.62 -8.58 -4.47
CA ASP A 24 16.46 -7.49 -5.45
C ASP A 24 15.23 -7.72 -6.31
N VAL A 25 14.99 -8.98 -6.71
CA VAL A 25 13.78 -9.37 -7.45
C VAL A 25 12.53 -9.16 -6.60
N PHE A 26 12.56 -9.53 -5.33
CA PHE A 26 11.47 -9.23 -4.39
C PHE A 26 11.22 -7.71 -4.31
N ALA A 27 12.27 -6.89 -4.19
CA ALA A 27 12.13 -5.44 -4.16
C ALA A 27 11.48 -4.90 -5.44
N ASP A 28 11.89 -5.40 -6.61
CA ASP A 28 11.28 -5.04 -7.90
C ASP A 28 9.82 -5.50 -7.99
N MET A 29 9.50 -6.71 -7.50
CA MET A 29 8.11 -7.21 -7.45
C MET A 29 7.22 -6.33 -6.58
N VAL A 30 7.61 -6.03 -5.35
CA VAL A 30 6.78 -5.20 -4.46
C VAL A 30 6.66 -3.77 -5.00
N ARG A 31 7.71 -3.22 -5.63
CA ARG A 31 7.62 -1.91 -6.27
C ARG A 31 6.64 -1.92 -7.45
N ALA A 32 6.70 -2.92 -8.32
CA ALA A 32 5.78 -3.07 -9.44
C ALA A 32 4.32 -3.22 -8.99
N MET A 33 4.07 -4.06 -7.96
CA MET A 33 2.74 -4.23 -7.36
C MET A 33 2.21 -2.92 -6.77
N ALA A 34 3.05 -2.20 -6.03
CA ALA A 34 2.69 -0.92 -5.43
C ALA A 34 2.33 0.13 -6.49
N ILE A 35 3.11 0.21 -7.58
CA ILE A 35 2.80 1.08 -8.72
C ILE A 35 1.48 0.69 -9.36
N ALA A 36 1.23 -0.60 -9.62
CA ALA A 36 0.00 -1.07 -10.24
C ALA A 36 -1.24 -0.67 -9.43
N ILE A 37 -1.20 -0.82 -8.10
CA ILE A 37 -2.28 -0.36 -7.21
C ILE A 37 -2.43 1.16 -7.27
N GLU A 38 -1.33 1.92 -7.20
CA GLU A 38 -1.37 3.38 -7.18
C GLU A 38 -1.92 3.94 -8.50
N VAL A 39 -1.50 3.41 -9.66
CA VAL A 39 -2.00 3.80 -10.98
C VAL A 39 -3.49 3.53 -11.11
N SER A 40 -3.97 2.38 -10.62
CA SER A 40 -5.39 2.01 -10.70
C SER A 40 -6.33 2.95 -9.94
N THR A 41 -5.82 3.66 -8.93
CA THR A 41 -6.63 4.47 -8.00
C THR A 41 -6.37 5.97 -8.09
N ARG A 42 -5.30 6.38 -8.76
CA ARG A 42 -4.88 7.78 -8.82
C ARG A 42 -5.76 8.60 -9.76
N LEU A 43 -6.21 9.75 -9.27
CA LEU A 43 -6.88 10.77 -10.08
C LEU A 43 -5.82 11.80 -10.52
N GLY A 44 -5.39 11.72 -11.78
CA GLY A 44 -4.39 12.63 -12.35
C GLY A 44 -3.34 11.92 -13.20
N SER A 45 -2.25 12.61 -13.57
CA SER A 45 -1.18 12.00 -14.36
C SER A 45 -0.48 10.90 -13.57
N VAL A 46 -0.24 9.79 -14.26
CA VAL A 46 0.47 8.59 -13.78
C VAL A 46 1.73 8.31 -14.60
N ASP A 47 2.09 9.17 -15.54
CA ASP A 47 3.14 8.95 -16.54
C ASP A 47 4.49 8.58 -15.91
N ALA A 48 4.85 9.23 -14.78
CA ALA A 48 6.08 8.92 -14.06
C ALA A 48 6.06 7.51 -13.46
N LEU A 49 4.92 7.08 -12.91
CA LEU A 49 4.73 5.74 -12.34
C LEU A 49 4.73 4.66 -13.43
N GLU A 50 4.04 4.92 -14.55
CA GLU A 50 4.03 4.03 -15.71
C GLU A 50 5.43 3.91 -16.33
N GLY A 51 6.18 5.01 -16.37
CA GLY A 51 7.57 5.00 -16.82
C GLY A 51 8.47 4.18 -15.89
N GLU A 52 8.31 4.29 -14.58
CA GLU A 52 9.04 3.48 -13.60
C GLU A 52 8.66 2.00 -13.70
N TYR A 53 7.37 1.69 -13.84
CA TYR A 53 6.90 0.32 -14.05
C TYR A 53 7.51 -0.30 -15.31
N ALA A 54 7.55 0.44 -16.42
CA ALA A 54 8.17 -0.01 -17.65
C ALA A 54 9.68 -0.27 -17.47
N GLN A 55 10.40 0.59 -16.74
CA GLN A 55 11.82 0.39 -16.42
C GLN A 55 12.04 -0.88 -15.57
N ILE A 56 11.15 -1.20 -14.65
CA ILE A 56 11.23 -2.46 -13.88
C ILE A 56 11.00 -3.63 -14.84
N ARG A 57 9.91 -3.61 -15.60
CA ARG A 57 9.56 -4.68 -16.54
C ARG A 57 10.70 -4.96 -17.53
N ASP A 58 11.29 -3.93 -18.11
CA ASP A 58 12.29 -4.04 -19.17
C ASP A 58 13.64 -4.62 -18.67
N ARG A 59 13.79 -4.81 -17.34
CA ARG A 59 14.91 -5.55 -16.74
C ARG A 59 14.77 -7.07 -16.80
N TYR A 60 13.57 -7.57 -17.11
CA TYR A 60 13.21 -8.97 -17.08
C TYR A 60 12.77 -9.47 -18.46
N GLU A 61 13.10 -10.72 -18.76
CA GLU A 61 12.52 -11.40 -19.92
C GLU A 61 10.99 -11.56 -19.71
N PRO A 62 10.18 -11.60 -20.80
CA PRO A 62 8.73 -11.74 -20.66
C PRO A 62 8.30 -12.91 -19.76
N ALA A 63 8.96 -14.09 -19.91
CA ALA A 63 8.68 -15.27 -19.11
C ALA A 63 9.06 -15.09 -17.62
N GLU A 64 10.10 -14.29 -17.30
CA GLU A 64 10.47 -13.96 -15.94
C GLU A 64 9.45 -13.00 -15.32
N PHE A 65 8.98 -12.02 -16.11
CA PHE A 65 8.01 -11.04 -15.63
C PHE A 65 6.62 -11.63 -15.40
N GLU A 66 6.26 -12.74 -16.03
CA GLU A 66 5.03 -13.48 -15.70
C GLU A 66 4.98 -13.92 -14.23
N HIS A 67 6.12 -14.21 -13.61
CA HIS A 67 6.18 -14.55 -12.19
C HIS A 67 5.77 -13.39 -11.28
N PHE A 68 5.90 -12.13 -11.74
CA PHE A 68 5.42 -10.95 -11.01
C PHE A 68 3.88 -10.95 -10.89
N TYR A 69 3.18 -11.30 -11.97
CA TYR A 69 1.71 -11.38 -11.95
C TYR A 69 1.22 -12.51 -11.05
N ARG A 70 1.88 -13.69 -11.13
CA ARG A 70 1.56 -14.84 -10.28
C ARG A 70 1.82 -14.51 -8.81
N ALA A 71 2.96 -13.89 -8.50
CA ALA A 71 3.28 -13.43 -7.15
C ALA A 71 2.23 -12.45 -6.62
N PHE A 72 1.77 -11.49 -7.44
CA PHE A 72 0.72 -10.56 -7.04
C PHE A 72 -0.61 -11.26 -6.77
N SER A 73 -1.01 -12.19 -7.61
CA SER A 73 -2.21 -13.01 -7.40
C SER A 73 -2.14 -13.79 -6.07
N ILE A 74 -0.97 -14.36 -5.73
CA ILE A 74 -0.75 -15.06 -4.46
C ILE A 74 -0.91 -14.09 -3.27
N VAL A 75 -0.35 -12.88 -3.35
CA VAL A 75 -0.50 -11.86 -2.29
C VAL A 75 -1.98 -11.51 -2.06
N MET A 76 -2.74 -11.29 -3.14
CA MET A 76 -4.17 -11.01 -3.05
C MET A 76 -4.92 -12.17 -2.36
N GLN A 77 -4.70 -13.41 -2.79
CA GLN A 77 -5.32 -14.58 -2.19
C GLN A 77 -4.94 -14.76 -0.71
N ALA A 78 -3.68 -14.48 -0.36
CA ALA A 78 -3.20 -14.62 1.01
C ALA A 78 -3.88 -13.62 1.94
N LEU A 79 -3.97 -12.35 1.54
CA LEU A 79 -4.57 -11.28 2.34
C LEU A 79 -6.10 -11.36 2.39
N GLU A 80 -6.74 -11.97 1.39
CA GLU A 80 -8.15 -12.33 1.43
C GLU A 80 -8.45 -13.43 2.44
N ARG A 81 -7.60 -14.49 2.49
CA ARG A 81 -7.76 -15.60 3.45
C ARG A 81 -7.51 -15.18 4.89
N HIS A 82 -6.45 -14.41 5.12
CA HIS A 82 -6.03 -13.99 6.46
C HIS A 82 -5.46 -12.58 6.42
N ARG A 83 -5.97 -11.72 7.27
CA ARG A 83 -5.50 -10.35 7.46
C ARG A 83 -4.24 -10.38 8.33
N GLU A 84 -3.09 -10.55 7.68
CA GLU A 84 -1.78 -10.73 8.34
C GLU A 84 -0.66 -10.01 7.57
N ASP A 85 0.51 -9.84 8.20
CA ASP A 85 1.72 -9.38 7.52
C ASP A 85 2.32 -10.50 6.65
N PHE A 86 1.79 -10.66 5.45
CA PHE A 86 2.22 -11.70 4.51
C PHE A 86 3.58 -11.39 3.87
N LEU A 87 3.75 -10.15 3.37
CA LEU A 87 4.97 -9.77 2.65
C LEU A 87 6.17 -9.57 3.58
N GLY A 88 5.96 -9.12 4.82
CA GLY A 88 7.03 -9.06 5.81
C GLY A 88 7.59 -10.44 6.12
N HIS A 89 6.73 -11.44 6.36
CA HIS A 89 7.16 -12.82 6.54
C HIS A 89 7.83 -13.43 5.30
N ALA A 90 7.36 -13.09 4.08
CA ALA A 90 8.01 -13.52 2.86
C ALA A 90 9.44 -12.96 2.76
N LEU A 91 9.63 -11.70 3.13
CA LEU A 91 10.93 -11.04 3.17
C LEU A 91 11.89 -11.71 4.17
N GLU A 92 11.41 -12.07 5.37
CA GLU A 92 12.19 -12.84 6.35
C GLU A 92 12.67 -14.18 5.77
N ASN A 93 11.76 -14.92 5.14
CA ASN A 93 12.05 -16.23 4.56
C ASN A 93 13.04 -16.18 3.39
N LEU A 94 13.13 -15.05 2.70
CA LEU A 94 14.16 -14.80 1.67
C LEU A 94 15.55 -14.49 2.27
N GLY A 95 15.68 -14.46 3.61
CA GLY A 95 16.92 -14.13 4.29
C GLY A 95 17.30 -12.64 4.16
N ALA A 96 16.36 -11.83 3.74
CA ALA A 96 16.55 -10.41 3.46
C ALA A 96 16.31 -9.49 4.66
N ALA A 97 16.04 -10.04 5.83
CA ALA A 97 16.13 -9.30 7.08
C ALA A 97 17.56 -8.80 7.20
N ASN A 98 17.76 -7.52 6.88
CA ASN A 98 19.07 -6.91 6.74
C ASN A 98 19.68 -6.72 8.14
N THR A 99 20.31 -7.77 8.67
CA THR A 99 21.01 -7.75 9.96
C THR A 99 22.06 -6.66 10.02
N HIS A 100 22.60 -6.22 8.86
CA HIS A 100 23.55 -5.13 8.78
C HIS A 100 22.94 -3.73 9.00
N ASN A 101 21.64 -3.55 8.71
CA ASN A 101 20.95 -2.26 8.91
C ASN A 101 20.09 -2.23 10.19
N GLY A 102 20.14 -3.26 11.04
CA GLY A 102 19.37 -3.32 12.27
C GLY A 102 17.84 -3.45 12.03
N GLN A 103 17.42 -3.84 10.84
CA GLN A 103 16.00 -4.09 10.55
C GLN A 103 15.62 -5.48 11.04
N PHE A 104 14.95 -5.53 12.17
CA PHE A 104 14.31 -6.73 12.70
C PHE A 104 12.80 -6.60 12.53
N LEU A 105 12.19 -7.57 11.87
CA LEU A 105 10.72 -7.63 11.82
C LEU A 105 10.19 -8.02 13.21
N THR A 106 9.17 -7.32 13.66
CA THR A 106 8.56 -7.59 14.96
C THR A 106 7.81 -8.93 14.91
N PRO A 107 8.10 -9.90 15.79
CA PRO A 107 7.37 -11.16 15.82
C PRO A 107 5.87 -10.95 16.01
N VAL A 108 5.04 -11.70 15.27
CA VAL A 108 3.56 -11.55 15.29
C VAL A 108 2.98 -11.67 16.71
N CYS A 109 3.53 -12.55 17.54
CA CYS A 109 3.06 -12.68 18.93
C CYS A 109 3.27 -11.40 19.75
N VAL A 110 4.38 -10.69 19.53
CA VAL A 110 4.66 -9.40 20.16
C VAL A 110 3.73 -8.32 19.59
N SER A 111 3.54 -8.30 18.27
CA SER A 111 2.64 -7.34 17.62
C SER A 111 1.20 -7.49 18.12
N ARG A 112 0.70 -8.72 18.25
CA ARG A 112 -0.62 -9.03 18.82
C ARG A 112 -0.76 -8.59 20.27
N LEU A 113 0.28 -8.83 21.08
CA LEU A 113 0.29 -8.37 22.47
C LEU A 113 0.22 -6.84 22.53
N MET A 114 1.05 -6.14 21.74
CA MET A 114 1.03 -4.68 21.68
C MET A 114 -0.30 -4.14 21.18
N ALA A 115 -0.90 -4.76 20.15
CA ALA A 115 -2.22 -4.42 19.65
C ALA A 115 -3.30 -4.60 20.75
N ALA A 116 -3.25 -5.70 21.48
CA ALA A 116 -4.20 -5.95 22.56
C ALA A 116 -4.08 -4.91 23.71
N VAL A 117 -2.85 -4.47 24.03
CA VAL A 117 -2.62 -3.47 25.10
C VAL A 117 -3.01 -2.06 24.66
N ASN A 118 -2.72 -1.68 23.39
CA ASN A 118 -2.86 -0.30 22.95
C ASN A 118 -4.16 -0.01 22.19
N CYS A 119 -4.78 -1.01 21.58
CA CYS A 119 -5.87 -0.82 20.64
C CYS A 119 -7.20 -1.44 21.07
N ARG A 120 -7.23 -2.23 22.17
CA ARG A 120 -8.47 -2.77 22.71
C ARG A 120 -9.09 -1.86 23.77
N GLY A 121 -10.43 -1.91 23.86
CA GLY A 121 -11.19 -1.15 24.84
C GLY A 121 -11.16 0.36 24.62
N LEU A 122 -10.83 0.81 23.42
CA LEU A 122 -10.87 2.23 23.08
C LEU A 122 -12.31 2.74 23.06
N GLU A 123 -12.52 3.93 23.62
CA GLU A 123 -13.81 4.61 23.47
C GLU A 123 -14.07 4.92 21.98
N TYR A 124 -15.11 4.30 21.42
CA TYR A 124 -15.48 4.44 20.04
C TYR A 124 -16.89 4.96 19.86
N THR A 125 -17.04 5.95 18.99
CA THR A 125 -18.32 6.46 18.51
C THR A 125 -18.41 6.23 17.01
N PRO A 126 -19.41 5.46 16.51
CA PRO A 126 -19.57 5.23 15.08
C PRO A 126 -19.63 6.53 14.27
N GLY A 127 -18.80 6.59 13.21
CA GLY A 127 -18.66 7.78 12.35
C GLY A 127 -17.55 8.74 12.78
N LYS A 128 -16.91 8.51 13.92
CA LYS A 128 -15.68 9.24 14.30
C LYS A 128 -14.46 8.43 13.91
N ILE A 129 -13.52 9.08 13.23
CA ILE A 129 -12.26 8.46 12.82
C ILE A 129 -11.38 8.22 14.05
N ILE A 130 -10.93 6.97 14.21
CA ILE A 130 -9.82 6.61 15.09
C ILE A 130 -8.58 6.42 14.22
N SER A 131 -7.45 7.02 14.61
CA SER A 131 -6.19 6.85 13.90
C SER A 131 -5.20 6.01 14.69
N ILE A 132 -4.49 5.13 13.96
CA ILE A 132 -3.32 4.41 14.47
C ILE A 132 -2.10 4.83 13.64
N SER A 133 -0.96 5.06 14.28
CA SER A 133 0.23 5.58 13.60
C SER A 133 1.49 4.84 14.06
N ASP A 134 2.37 4.56 13.09
CA ASP A 134 3.72 4.06 13.33
C ASP A 134 4.70 4.77 12.37
N PRO A 135 5.63 5.58 12.89
CA PRO A 135 6.61 6.32 12.07
C PRO A 135 7.83 5.49 11.64
N SER A 136 7.90 4.22 12.03
CA SER A 136 8.93 3.22 11.65
C SER A 136 8.28 1.86 11.40
N CYS A 137 7.27 1.85 10.53
CA CYS A 137 6.28 0.79 10.42
C CYS A 137 6.81 -0.54 9.86
N GLY A 138 7.97 -0.56 9.22
CA GLY A 138 8.48 -1.74 8.52
C GLY A 138 7.45 -2.26 7.51
N SER A 139 7.08 -3.54 7.63
CA SER A 139 6.02 -4.16 6.83
C SER A 139 4.60 -3.80 7.28
N SER A 140 4.44 -2.99 8.32
CA SER A 140 3.17 -2.61 8.97
C SER A 140 2.53 -3.70 9.85
N VAL A 141 3.27 -4.68 10.32
CA VAL A 141 2.72 -5.75 11.17
C VAL A 141 1.99 -5.20 12.42
N LEU A 142 2.57 -4.19 13.11
CA LEU A 142 1.95 -3.55 14.28
C LEU A 142 0.67 -2.81 13.92
N LEU A 143 0.65 -2.14 12.79
CA LEU A 143 -0.52 -1.40 12.30
C LEU A 143 -1.65 -2.34 11.88
N ILE A 144 -1.32 -3.45 11.19
CA ILE A 144 -2.30 -4.46 10.79
C ILE A 144 -2.91 -5.11 12.02
N GLU A 145 -2.11 -5.63 12.96
CA GLU A 145 -2.62 -6.28 14.18
C GLU A 145 -3.40 -5.29 15.08
N GLY A 146 -2.97 -4.01 15.14
CA GLY A 146 -3.69 -2.96 15.86
C GLY A 146 -5.06 -2.65 15.25
N ALA A 147 -5.13 -2.52 13.93
CA ALA A 147 -6.40 -2.31 13.23
C ALA A 147 -7.33 -3.53 13.37
N GLU A 148 -6.79 -4.76 13.30
CA GLU A 148 -7.56 -5.99 13.54
C GLU A 148 -8.11 -6.05 14.97
N ALA A 149 -7.34 -5.64 15.97
CA ALA A 149 -7.82 -5.56 17.36
C ALA A 149 -8.99 -4.57 17.50
N MET A 150 -8.91 -3.41 16.83
CA MET A 150 -10.01 -2.44 16.80
C MET A 150 -11.27 -3.01 16.12
N LEU A 151 -11.10 -3.73 14.98
CA LEU A 151 -12.23 -4.38 14.28
C LEU A 151 -12.91 -5.42 15.18
N GLN A 152 -12.13 -6.23 15.92
CA GLN A 152 -12.64 -7.22 16.88
C GLN A 152 -13.44 -6.58 18.02
N ASP A 153 -13.11 -5.35 18.40
CA ASP A 153 -13.83 -4.56 19.40
C ASP A 153 -15.02 -3.77 18.79
N GLY A 154 -15.37 -4.02 17.54
CA GLY A 154 -16.55 -3.46 16.87
C GLY A 154 -16.33 -2.08 16.23
N VAL A 155 -15.09 -1.59 16.12
CA VAL A 155 -14.79 -0.40 15.35
C VAL A 155 -15.00 -0.71 13.86
N ARG A 156 -15.72 0.16 13.15
CA ARG A 156 -15.92 -0.04 11.70
C ARG A 156 -14.63 0.25 10.94
N GLN A 157 -14.31 -0.58 9.96
CA GLN A 157 -13.12 -0.38 9.11
C GLN A 157 -13.09 1.00 8.45
N SER A 158 -14.25 1.52 8.06
CA SER A 158 -14.40 2.86 7.49
C SER A 158 -14.00 4.00 8.45
N ASP A 159 -13.95 3.72 9.73
CA ASP A 159 -13.64 4.70 10.78
C ASP A 159 -12.20 4.56 11.31
N ILE A 160 -11.41 3.63 10.75
CA ILE A 160 -9.99 3.45 11.07
C ILE A 160 -9.14 4.15 10.01
N LEU A 161 -8.25 5.04 10.44
CA LEU A 161 -7.22 5.67 9.61
C LEU A 161 -5.83 5.20 10.05
N VAL A 162 -5.09 4.60 9.13
CA VAL A 162 -3.73 4.11 9.36
C VAL A 162 -2.72 5.12 8.82
N LEU A 163 -1.74 5.48 9.64
CA LEU A 163 -0.63 6.37 9.27
C LEU A 163 0.67 5.57 9.41
N ALA A 164 1.22 5.14 8.29
CA ALA A 164 2.44 4.34 8.21
C ALA A 164 3.60 5.20 7.70
N GLY A 165 4.71 5.24 8.40
CA GLY A 165 5.93 5.93 7.97
C GLY A 165 7.14 5.01 8.05
N ASP A 166 8.07 5.10 7.10
CA ASP A 166 9.35 4.40 7.17
C ASP A 166 10.42 5.14 6.36
N ILE A 167 11.67 4.95 6.75
CA ILE A 167 12.85 5.46 6.03
C ILE A 167 13.23 4.56 4.85
N ASP A 168 12.83 3.28 4.89
CA ASP A 168 13.07 2.31 3.81
C ASP A 168 11.88 2.35 2.82
N GLY A 169 12.16 2.76 1.57
CA GLY A 169 11.17 2.80 0.50
C GLY A 169 10.52 1.44 0.21
N ARG A 170 11.28 0.33 0.37
CA ARG A 170 10.75 -1.03 0.21
C ARG A 170 9.75 -1.37 1.32
N ALA A 171 10.04 -1.00 2.57
CA ALA A 171 9.09 -1.13 3.68
C ALA A 171 7.80 -0.35 3.39
N CYS A 172 7.91 0.87 2.86
CA CYS A 172 6.77 1.67 2.43
C CYS A 172 5.97 0.99 1.31
N ASP A 173 6.63 0.35 0.33
CA ASP A 173 5.94 -0.38 -0.74
C ASP A 173 5.17 -1.59 -0.19
N ILE A 174 5.81 -2.40 0.67
CA ILE A 174 5.17 -3.52 1.36
C ILE A 174 3.94 -3.05 2.16
N SER A 175 4.11 -2.03 2.98
CA SER A 175 3.03 -1.43 3.77
C SER A 175 1.88 -0.94 2.90
N TYR A 176 2.19 -0.25 1.80
CA TYR A 176 1.19 0.28 0.89
C TYR A 176 0.36 -0.82 0.22
N ILE A 177 1.02 -1.90 -0.24
CA ILE A 177 0.35 -3.05 -0.85
C ILE A 177 -0.60 -3.70 0.17
N GLN A 178 -0.09 -4.06 1.34
CA GLN A 178 -0.86 -4.80 2.34
C GLN A 178 -2.05 -3.98 2.85
N LEU A 179 -1.84 -2.72 3.23
CA LEU A 179 -2.91 -1.84 3.70
C LEU A 179 -3.95 -1.55 2.61
N SER A 180 -3.53 -1.48 1.33
CA SER A 180 -4.44 -1.31 0.19
C SER A 180 -5.31 -2.54 -0.02
N LEU A 181 -4.71 -3.74 -0.09
CA LEU A 181 -5.42 -5.00 -0.33
C LEU A 181 -6.31 -5.40 0.86
N LEU A 182 -5.92 -5.05 2.08
CA LEU A 182 -6.75 -5.21 3.28
C LEU A 182 -7.89 -4.17 3.36
N GLY A 183 -7.95 -3.21 2.43
CA GLY A 183 -9.01 -2.21 2.33
C GLY A 183 -8.96 -1.12 3.40
N TYR A 184 -7.85 -0.95 4.11
CA TYR A 184 -7.71 0.12 5.10
C TYR A 184 -7.58 1.49 4.45
N ALA A 185 -8.22 2.49 5.05
CA ALA A 185 -7.90 3.89 4.78
C ALA A 185 -6.52 4.18 5.37
N ALA A 186 -5.51 4.35 4.51
CA ALA A 186 -4.15 4.57 4.99
C ALA A 186 -3.41 5.66 4.22
N VAL A 187 -2.44 6.29 4.91
CA VAL A 187 -1.44 7.18 4.34
C VAL A 187 -0.07 6.57 4.61
N VAL A 188 0.68 6.30 3.56
CA VAL A 188 2.03 5.75 3.66
C VAL A 188 3.05 6.82 3.29
N GLN A 189 4.03 7.04 4.15
CA GLN A 189 5.00 8.13 4.09
C GLN A 189 6.43 7.57 4.03
N HIS A 190 7.12 7.79 2.93
CA HIS A 190 8.56 7.52 2.84
C HIS A 190 9.32 8.69 3.45
N MET A 191 9.73 8.55 4.71
CA MET A 191 10.27 9.64 5.50
C MET A 191 11.27 9.20 6.57
N ASP A 192 12.18 10.08 6.89
CA ASP A 192 12.94 10.01 8.14
C ASP A 192 12.13 10.71 9.24
N ALA A 193 11.59 9.92 10.16
CA ALA A 193 10.74 10.42 11.24
C ALA A 193 11.52 11.26 12.26
N LEU A 194 12.81 10.96 12.48
CA LEU A 194 13.66 11.71 13.42
C LEU A 194 14.07 13.07 12.84
N ALA A 195 14.51 13.07 11.58
CA ALA A 195 14.83 14.31 10.86
C ALA A 195 13.61 15.05 10.33
N GLN A 196 12.41 14.47 10.43
CA GLN A 196 11.15 15.00 9.86
C GLN A 196 11.27 15.32 8.36
N LYS A 197 12.08 14.53 7.65
CA LYS A 197 12.35 14.71 6.22
C LYS A 197 11.59 13.70 5.40
N ARG A 198 10.81 14.17 4.41
CA ARG A 198 10.13 13.32 3.41
C ARG A 198 11.03 13.10 2.21
N TYR A 199 11.05 11.88 1.70
CA TYR A 199 11.81 11.48 0.51
C TYR A 199 10.94 11.43 -0.74
N SER A 200 9.61 11.25 -0.58
CA SER A 200 8.64 11.24 -1.67
C SER A 200 7.29 11.80 -1.21
N PRO A 201 6.36 12.10 -2.12
CA PRO A 201 4.98 12.45 -1.78
C PRO A 201 4.29 11.33 -1.00
N ASP A 202 3.34 11.71 -0.13
CA ASP A 202 2.50 10.77 0.60
C ASP A 202 1.67 9.93 -0.37
N ARG A 203 1.56 8.62 -0.08
CA ARG A 203 0.76 7.68 -0.84
C ARG A 203 -0.51 7.35 -0.08
N PHE A 204 -1.62 7.40 -0.78
CA PHE A 204 -2.95 7.17 -0.22
C PHE A 204 -3.50 5.86 -0.77
N THR A 205 -3.94 4.95 0.12
CA THR A 205 -4.55 3.69 -0.30
C THR A 205 -5.91 3.90 -0.95
N PRO A 206 -6.42 2.93 -1.75
CA PRO A 206 -7.79 2.98 -2.28
C PRO A 206 -8.84 3.23 -1.17
N GLY A 207 -8.68 2.57 -0.01
CA GLY A 207 -9.54 2.75 1.16
C GLY A 207 -9.59 4.18 1.68
N TYR A 208 -8.49 4.94 1.59
CA TYR A 208 -8.47 6.35 1.97
C TYR A 208 -9.42 7.20 1.11
N PHE A 209 -9.43 6.96 -0.19
CA PHE A 209 -10.33 7.67 -1.11
C PHE A 209 -11.79 7.30 -0.88
N LEU A 210 -12.07 6.05 -0.54
CA LEU A 210 -13.42 5.56 -0.28
C LEU A 210 -13.98 6.08 1.05
N HIS A 211 -13.19 6.08 2.11
CA HIS A 211 -13.67 6.34 3.48
C HIS A 211 -13.37 7.75 3.98
N CYS A 212 -12.16 8.28 3.76
CA CYS A 212 -11.74 9.56 4.31
C CYS A 212 -12.02 10.76 3.40
N MET A 213 -11.96 10.59 2.07
CA MET A 213 -12.19 11.70 1.15
C MET A 213 -13.62 12.26 1.15
N PRO A 214 -14.69 11.43 1.21
CA PRO A 214 -16.05 11.96 1.28
C PRO A 214 -16.25 12.88 2.48
N MET A 215 -15.75 12.50 3.65
CA MET A 215 -15.83 13.32 4.86
C MET A 215 -15.05 14.62 4.75
N ARG A 216 -13.82 14.60 4.20
CA ARG A 216 -13.04 15.83 3.97
C ARG A 216 -13.71 16.78 2.98
N ARG A 217 -14.38 16.24 1.94
CA ARG A 217 -15.16 17.05 0.99
C ARG A 217 -16.38 17.69 1.65
N LEU A 218 -17.07 16.97 2.53
CA LEU A 218 -18.20 17.48 3.30
C LEU A 218 -17.77 18.58 4.27
N VAL A 219 -16.69 18.36 5.03
CA VAL A 219 -16.13 19.37 5.95
C VAL A 219 -15.61 20.61 5.19
N LYS A 220 -14.96 20.40 4.02
CA LYS A 220 -14.50 21.52 3.19
C LYS A 220 -15.67 22.30 2.56
N ARG A 221 -16.76 21.61 2.15
CA ARG A 221 -18.00 22.24 1.67
C ARG A 221 -18.71 23.01 2.77
N ALA A 222 -18.79 22.47 3.98
CA ALA A 222 -19.35 23.17 5.13
C ALA A 222 -18.57 24.44 5.45
N LYS A 223 -17.23 24.39 5.52
CA LYS A 223 -16.37 25.56 5.73
C LYS A 223 -16.44 26.60 4.60
N VAL A 224 -16.63 26.16 3.35
CA VAL A 224 -16.82 27.06 2.20
C VAL A 224 -18.22 27.69 2.19
N ALA A 225 -19.22 26.99 2.69
CA ALA A 225 -20.58 27.53 2.84
C ALA A 225 -20.67 28.61 3.95
N GLU A 226 -19.78 28.50 4.96
CA GLU A 226 -19.65 29.53 6.02
C GLU A 226 -18.80 30.73 5.58
N ALA A 227 -17.99 30.63 4.51
CA ALA A 227 -17.23 31.71 3.92
C ALA A 227 -18.05 32.39 2.83
N LYS A 228 -18.35 33.70 2.98
CA LYS A 228 -19.07 34.52 1.98
C LYS A 228 -18.43 34.43 0.59
N PRO A 229 -19.21 34.42 -0.52
CA PRO A 229 -18.68 34.20 -1.85
C PRO A 229 -17.78 35.35 -2.33
N VAL A 230 -16.58 35.02 -2.75
CA VAL A 230 -15.70 35.89 -3.55
C VAL A 230 -16.07 35.67 -5.02
N ALA A 231 -16.24 36.79 -5.76
CA ALA A 231 -16.66 36.83 -7.15
C ALA A 231 -15.77 35.95 -8.08
N ALA A 232 -16.40 35.32 -9.06
CA ALA A 232 -15.76 34.44 -10.03
C ALA A 232 -14.93 35.26 -11.03
N GLU A 233 -13.62 34.96 -11.13
CA GLU A 233 -12.79 35.30 -12.28
C GLU A 233 -12.74 34.17 -13.31
N GLU A 234 -12.86 34.57 -14.59
CA GLU A 234 -12.92 33.64 -15.72
C GLU A 234 -11.60 32.91 -15.95
N ARG A 235 -11.67 31.56 -16.21
CA ARG A 235 -10.52 30.72 -16.55
C ARG A 235 -10.27 30.72 -18.06
N PRO A 236 -9.01 30.85 -18.56
CA PRO A 236 -8.71 30.73 -19.96
C PRO A 236 -8.80 29.26 -20.45
N LYS A 237 -9.30 29.09 -21.69
CA LYS A 237 -9.39 27.80 -22.37
C LYS A 237 -7.99 27.35 -22.85
N VAL A 238 -7.59 26.13 -22.46
CA VAL A 238 -6.37 25.48 -22.95
C VAL A 238 -6.72 24.46 -24.05
N GLU A 239 -6.14 24.64 -25.23
CA GLU A 239 -6.21 23.68 -26.33
C GLU A 239 -5.33 22.45 -26.07
N VAL A 240 -5.91 21.25 -26.19
CA VAL A 240 -5.21 19.97 -26.00
C VAL A 240 -4.69 19.49 -27.35
N LYS A 241 -3.36 19.35 -27.47
CA LYS A 241 -2.70 18.68 -28.61
C LYS A 241 -2.55 17.18 -28.27
N GLU A 242 -2.89 16.34 -29.26
CA GLU A 242 -2.82 14.88 -29.14
C GLU A 242 -1.39 14.38 -28.92
N THR A 243 -1.23 13.43 -27.99
CA THR A 243 0.01 12.72 -27.67
C THR A 243 -0.06 11.24 -28.05
N PRO A 244 1.07 10.57 -28.34
CA PRO A 244 1.09 9.20 -28.88
C PRO A 244 0.65 8.14 -27.87
N LYS A 245 0.08 7.05 -28.39
CA LYS A 245 -0.54 5.94 -27.64
C LYS A 245 0.38 5.32 -26.60
N ALA A 246 0.11 5.57 -25.33
CA ALA A 246 0.71 4.89 -24.20
C ALA A 246 0.14 3.47 -24.04
N VAL A 247 0.99 2.53 -23.56
CA VAL A 247 0.58 1.17 -23.22
C VAL A 247 -0.42 1.24 -22.04
N ASN A 248 -1.61 0.71 -22.25
CA ASN A 248 -2.73 0.85 -21.32
C ASN A 248 -2.62 -0.13 -20.14
N VAL A 249 -1.94 0.28 -19.08
CA VAL A 249 -1.81 -0.49 -17.81
C VAL A 249 -3.19 -0.78 -17.18
N ARG A 250 -4.21 0.04 -17.45
CA ARG A 250 -5.60 -0.22 -17.03
C ARG A 250 -6.20 -1.49 -17.67
N ALA A 251 -5.81 -1.83 -18.90
CA ALA A 251 -6.28 -3.04 -19.56
C ALA A 251 -5.73 -4.32 -18.91
N LEU A 252 -4.53 -4.26 -18.34
CA LEU A 252 -3.91 -5.38 -17.62
C LEU A 252 -4.57 -5.61 -16.24
N ALA A 253 -4.95 -4.54 -15.54
CA ALA A 253 -5.67 -4.65 -14.28
C ALA A 253 -7.15 -5.09 -14.46
N GLN A 254 -7.76 -4.81 -15.62
CA GLN A 254 -9.15 -5.18 -15.92
C GLN A 254 -9.29 -6.59 -16.50
N ALA A 255 -8.25 -7.13 -17.17
CA ALA A 255 -8.34 -8.44 -17.82
C ALA A 255 -8.36 -9.64 -16.85
N GLU A 256 -7.96 -9.46 -15.59
CA GLU A 256 -7.92 -10.54 -14.59
C GLU A 256 -9.05 -10.48 -13.54
N PHE A 257 -9.95 -9.50 -13.61
CA PHE A 257 -11.05 -9.33 -12.64
C PHE A 257 -12.42 -9.81 -13.15
N ASP A 258 -12.48 -10.53 -14.27
CA ASP A 258 -13.72 -11.14 -14.74
C ASP A 258 -13.89 -12.54 -14.11
N PHE A 259 -14.33 -12.55 -12.85
CA PHE A 259 -14.78 -13.75 -12.18
C PHE A 259 -16.25 -14.03 -12.57
N GLY A 260 -16.40 -15.02 -13.47
CA GLY A 260 -17.69 -15.65 -13.75
C GLY A 260 -18.23 -16.43 -12.55
#